data_f44b26e8312fa76b5118e31ad0b68b25
#
_entry.id   f44b26e8312fa76b5118e31ad0b68b25
#
_cell.length_a   1.000
_cell.length_b   1.000
_cell.length_c   1.000
_cell.angle_alpha   90.00
_cell.angle_beta   90.00
_cell.angle_gamma   90.00
#
_symmetry.space_group_name_H-M   'P 1'
#
loop_
_entity.id
_entity.type
_entity.pdbx_description
1 polymer ?
#
loop_
_entity_poly.entity_id
_entity_poly.type
_entity_poly.pdbx_seq_one_letter_code
_entity_poly.pdbx_strand_id
1 'polypeptide(L)'
;MKNLLSGILFLFGVACSFAQNDRKVGDFTSLKVYDRISVELIESKKNKVEIIGDGSSKIQVINKNGELKIRTQTMKLLQGDDVKVKVYYNDLSDIQASQGSEITSRDVLKTNLLKLTANEGSKIQMKVDVKQLNVRGNSGGEVELSGNADIQEIVMNSGAKYKGDDNEGENVSVTVNAGGNAEVYASKAVNATVRAGGRIEIHGNPKQRDVKKVVGGVIEFK
;
A
#
# COMPACT_ATOMS: atom_id res chain seq x y z
N MET A 1 -2.12 18.11 -73.98
CA MET A 1 -1.19 17.35 -73.15
C MET A 1 -1.26 18.02 -71.77
N LYS A 2 -1.98 17.40 -70.87
CA LYS A 2 -2.23 17.94 -69.50
C LYS A 2 -1.48 17.08 -68.50
N ASN A 3 -0.50 17.66 -67.82
CA ASN A 3 0.27 17.01 -66.74
C ASN A 3 -0.54 17.09 -65.44
N LEU A 4 -0.96 15.94 -64.92
CA LEU A 4 -1.53 15.79 -63.57
C LEU A 4 -0.38 15.60 -62.58
N LEU A 5 -0.08 16.61 -61.77
CA LEU A 5 0.78 16.49 -60.59
C LEU A 5 -0.08 15.92 -59.44
N SER A 6 0.19 14.67 -59.09
CA SER A 6 -0.40 14.01 -57.92
C SER A 6 0.45 14.33 -56.69
N GLY A 7 -0.04 15.23 -55.83
CA GLY A 7 0.58 15.56 -54.54
C GLY A 7 0.26 14.51 -53.49
N ILE A 8 1.24 13.71 -53.09
CA ILE A 8 1.13 12.78 -51.95
C ILE A 8 1.38 13.58 -50.68
N LEU A 9 0.31 13.83 -49.91
CA LEU A 9 0.37 14.43 -48.59
C LEU A 9 0.80 13.37 -47.57
N PHE A 10 2.09 13.38 -47.15
CA PHE A 10 2.61 12.53 -46.11
C PHE A 10 2.15 13.09 -44.75
N LEU A 11 1.14 12.48 -44.14
CA LEU A 11 0.75 12.73 -42.76
C LEU A 11 1.82 12.16 -41.83
N PHE A 12 2.71 12.98 -41.33
CA PHE A 12 3.63 12.65 -40.25
C PHE A 12 2.84 12.57 -38.94
N GLY A 13 2.42 11.39 -38.55
CA GLY A 13 1.88 11.10 -37.22
C GLY A 13 3.00 11.27 -36.18
N VAL A 14 2.98 12.34 -35.41
CA VAL A 14 3.86 12.52 -34.25
C VAL A 14 3.40 11.51 -33.19
N ALA A 15 4.04 10.35 -33.12
CA ALA A 15 3.94 9.44 -32.00
C ALA A 15 4.66 10.11 -30.81
N CYS A 16 3.90 10.69 -29.88
CA CYS A 16 4.43 11.07 -28.57
C CYS A 16 4.90 9.80 -27.85
N SER A 17 6.17 9.47 -27.97
CA SER A 17 6.82 8.45 -27.16
C SER A 17 6.98 9.03 -25.75
N PHE A 18 6.07 8.69 -24.84
CA PHE A 18 6.31 8.88 -23.43
C PHE A 18 7.55 8.06 -23.06
N ALA A 19 8.56 8.70 -22.51
CA ALA A 19 9.78 8.03 -22.07
C ALA A 19 9.43 7.09 -20.91
N GLN A 20 9.22 5.83 -21.22
CA GLN A 20 8.98 4.76 -20.29
C GLN A 20 10.33 4.17 -19.88
N ASN A 21 10.75 4.36 -18.64
CA ASN A 21 11.98 3.81 -18.10
C ASN A 21 11.72 2.48 -17.39
N ASP A 22 11.79 1.38 -18.12
CA ASP A 22 11.71 0.02 -17.57
C ASP A 22 13.04 -0.37 -16.92
N ARG A 23 13.00 -0.72 -15.63
CA ARG A 23 14.17 -1.18 -14.87
C ARG A 23 13.96 -2.62 -14.39
N LYS A 24 14.82 -3.54 -14.83
CA LYS A 24 14.91 -4.88 -14.23
C LYS A 24 15.53 -4.74 -12.83
N VAL A 25 14.86 -5.27 -11.81
CA VAL A 25 15.26 -5.05 -10.41
C VAL A 25 15.70 -6.32 -9.67
N GLY A 26 15.73 -7.49 -10.36
CA GLY A 26 16.00 -8.77 -9.70
C GLY A 26 14.86 -9.22 -8.79
N ASP A 27 15.08 -10.28 -8.02
CA ASP A 27 14.06 -10.82 -7.11
C ASP A 27 14.01 -10.02 -5.82
N PHE A 28 12.78 -9.81 -5.32
CA PHE A 28 12.50 -9.16 -4.05
C PHE A 28 11.18 -9.70 -3.46
N THR A 29 11.08 -9.67 -2.14
CA THR A 29 9.89 -10.02 -1.37
C THR A 29 9.48 -8.90 -0.42
N SER A 30 10.29 -7.84 -0.31
CA SER A 30 10.02 -6.65 0.48
C SER A 30 10.07 -5.40 -0.39
N LEU A 31 9.08 -4.51 -0.22
CA LEU A 31 9.00 -3.22 -0.91
C LEU A 31 8.92 -2.09 0.12
N LYS A 32 9.77 -1.07 -0.03
CA LYS A 32 9.74 0.16 0.78
C LYS A 32 9.66 1.39 -0.11
N VAL A 33 8.63 2.20 0.11
CA VAL A 33 8.36 3.42 -0.67
C VAL A 33 8.39 4.64 0.24
N TYR A 34 9.04 5.71 -0.23
CA TYR A 34 9.25 6.96 0.51
C TYR A 34 8.90 8.20 -0.32
N ASP A 35 8.96 9.35 0.32
CA ASP A 35 9.03 10.68 -0.32
C ASP A 35 7.83 11.03 -1.20
N ARG A 36 6.59 10.75 -0.75
CA ARG A 36 5.34 11.04 -1.47
C ARG A 36 5.22 10.37 -2.83
N ILE A 37 5.98 9.31 -3.09
CA ILE A 37 5.88 8.57 -4.34
C ILE A 37 4.62 7.72 -4.33
N SER A 38 3.84 7.77 -5.43
CA SER A 38 2.69 6.89 -5.66
C SER A 38 3.12 5.65 -6.43
N VAL A 39 2.83 4.46 -5.87
CA VAL A 39 3.15 3.15 -6.45
C VAL A 39 1.89 2.36 -6.70
N GLU A 40 1.76 1.82 -7.90
CA GLU A 40 0.77 0.81 -8.28
C GLU A 40 1.45 -0.57 -8.34
N LEU A 41 0.96 -1.53 -7.54
CA LEU A 41 1.42 -2.92 -7.54
C LEU A 41 0.67 -3.73 -8.60
N ILE A 42 1.40 -4.54 -9.36
CA ILE A 42 0.86 -5.39 -10.43
C ILE A 42 1.49 -6.78 -10.29
N GLU A 43 0.66 -7.81 -10.13
CA GLU A 43 1.14 -9.19 -10.10
C GLU A 43 1.72 -9.59 -11.47
N SER A 44 2.89 -10.22 -11.48
CA SER A 44 3.58 -10.59 -12.71
C SER A 44 4.61 -11.69 -12.45
N LYS A 45 4.85 -12.53 -13.46
CA LYS A 45 5.92 -13.55 -13.42
C LYS A 45 7.34 -12.96 -13.46
N LYS A 46 7.48 -11.66 -13.75
CA LYS A 46 8.78 -10.99 -13.90
C LYS A 46 8.80 -9.72 -13.06
N ASN A 47 9.80 -9.58 -12.23
CA ASN A 47 10.03 -8.40 -11.43
C ASN A 47 10.58 -7.24 -12.27
N LYS A 48 9.89 -6.12 -12.29
CA LYS A 48 10.36 -4.87 -12.91
C LYS A 48 9.74 -3.65 -12.25
N VAL A 49 10.36 -2.50 -12.44
CA VAL A 49 9.82 -1.20 -12.08
C VAL A 49 9.73 -0.34 -13.34
N GLU A 50 8.57 0.25 -13.52
CA GLU A 50 8.27 1.19 -14.60
C GLU A 50 8.00 2.56 -13.95
N ILE A 51 8.71 3.59 -14.42
CA ILE A 51 8.57 4.95 -13.90
C ILE A 51 8.08 5.83 -15.04
N ILE A 52 6.94 6.49 -14.81
CA ILE A 52 6.23 7.29 -15.81
C ILE A 52 6.14 8.73 -15.31
N GLY A 53 6.51 9.69 -16.16
CA GLY A 53 6.46 11.12 -15.88
C GLY A 53 7.81 11.82 -15.97
N ASP A 54 7.78 13.14 -16.01
CA ASP A 54 8.98 13.99 -16.24
C ASP A 54 10.00 13.95 -15.09
N GLY A 55 9.55 13.57 -13.88
CA GLY A 55 10.40 13.39 -12.69
C GLY A 55 11.11 12.04 -12.60
N SER A 56 10.99 11.17 -13.61
CA SER A 56 11.50 9.77 -13.58
C SER A 56 13.00 9.66 -13.28
N SER A 57 13.81 10.64 -13.70
CA SER A 57 15.25 10.69 -13.44
C SER A 57 15.59 10.98 -11.97
N LYS A 58 14.66 11.55 -11.20
CA LYS A 58 14.83 11.87 -9.77
C LYS A 58 14.53 10.65 -8.87
N ILE A 59 13.92 9.60 -9.41
CA ILE A 59 13.55 8.41 -8.65
C ILE A 59 14.71 7.42 -8.61
N GLN A 60 15.10 7.05 -7.40
CA GLN A 60 16.07 6.01 -7.13
C GLN A 60 15.35 4.70 -6.81
N VAL A 61 15.72 3.64 -7.52
CA VAL A 61 15.25 2.28 -7.31
C VAL A 61 16.46 1.41 -6.96
N ILE A 62 16.44 0.82 -5.78
CA ILE A 62 17.54 0.00 -5.26
C ILE A 62 16.95 -1.32 -4.78
N ASN A 63 17.47 -2.43 -5.28
CA ASN A 63 17.23 -3.75 -4.69
C ASN A 63 18.51 -4.19 -3.97
N LYS A 64 18.38 -4.48 -2.68
CA LYS A 64 19.47 -5.03 -1.88
C LYS A 64 18.93 -6.16 -1.01
N ASN A 65 19.48 -7.36 -1.18
CA ASN A 65 19.10 -8.55 -0.39
C ASN A 65 17.59 -8.86 -0.41
N GLY A 66 16.92 -8.67 -1.55
CA GLY A 66 15.48 -8.93 -1.67
C GLY A 66 14.57 -7.81 -1.12
N GLU A 67 15.13 -6.67 -0.70
CA GLU A 67 14.40 -5.46 -0.34
C GLU A 67 14.50 -4.44 -1.48
N LEU A 68 13.37 -4.17 -2.14
CA LEU A 68 13.24 -3.13 -3.16
C LEU A 68 12.87 -1.81 -2.50
N LYS A 69 13.74 -0.82 -2.62
CA LYS A 69 13.55 0.53 -2.09
C LYS A 69 13.33 1.54 -3.22
N ILE A 70 12.27 2.33 -3.10
CA ILE A 70 11.91 3.40 -4.05
C ILE A 70 11.85 4.72 -3.28
N ARG A 71 12.67 5.68 -3.69
CA ARG A 71 12.78 7.01 -3.06
C ARG A 71 13.25 8.06 -4.04
N THR A 72 13.21 9.34 -3.65
CA THR A 72 13.86 10.42 -4.41
C THR A 72 15.37 10.45 -4.17
N GLN A 73 16.14 10.95 -5.14
CA GLN A 73 17.60 11.10 -5.01
C GLN A 73 18.02 12.28 -4.14
N THR A 74 17.19 13.31 -4.07
CA THR A 74 17.46 14.54 -3.33
C THR A 74 16.29 14.87 -2.41
N MET A 75 16.57 15.47 -1.25
CA MET A 75 15.56 15.94 -0.29
C MET A 75 14.64 17.07 -0.85
N LYS A 76 14.84 17.53 -2.08
CA LYS A 76 13.85 18.36 -2.75
C LYS A 76 12.66 17.48 -3.10
N LEU A 77 11.69 17.50 -2.20
CA LEU A 77 10.38 16.87 -2.37
C LEU A 77 9.87 17.10 -3.79
N LEU A 78 9.28 16.08 -4.39
CA LEU A 78 8.54 16.20 -5.64
C LEU A 78 7.45 17.27 -5.45
N GLN A 79 7.74 18.49 -5.86
CA GLN A 79 6.74 19.56 -5.91
C GLN A 79 6.15 19.54 -7.31
N GLY A 80 4.95 18.94 -7.43
CA GLY A 80 4.16 19.00 -8.65
C GLY A 80 4.62 18.10 -9.81
N ASP A 81 5.58 17.21 -9.61
CA ASP A 81 5.93 16.23 -10.63
C ASP A 81 4.98 15.02 -10.51
N ASP A 82 4.13 14.83 -11.51
CA ASP A 82 3.23 13.67 -11.63
C ASP A 82 4.04 12.41 -12.00
N VAL A 83 4.81 11.90 -11.04
CA VAL A 83 5.53 10.63 -11.22
C VAL A 83 4.67 9.47 -10.72
N LYS A 84 4.36 8.56 -11.63
CA LYS A 84 3.71 7.29 -11.29
C LYS A 84 4.72 6.16 -11.42
N VAL A 85 4.78 5.31 -10.40
CA VAL A 85 5.65 4.14 -10.39
C VAL A 85 4.78 2.88 -10.41
N LYS A 86 5.03 1.98 -11.37
CA LYS A 86 4.43 0.66 -11.38
C LYS A 86 5.48 -0.35 -10.96
N VAL A 87 5.14 -1.15 -9.97
CA VAL A 87 5.99 -2.23 -9.47
C VAL A 87 5.35 -3.56 -9.83
N TYR A 88 6.01 -4.28 -10.71
CA TYR A 88 5.62 -5.64 -11.10
C TYR A 88 6.34 -6.63 -10.20
N TYR A 89 5.61 -7.51 -9.54
CA TYR A 89 6.14 -8.45 -8.55
C TYR A 89 5.65 -9.88 -8.80
N ASN A 90 6.51 -10.85 -8.50
CA ASN A 90 6.15 -12.27 -8.53
C ASN A 90 5.77 -12.78 -7.12
N ASP A 91 6.47 -12.34 -6.09
CA ASP A 91 6.24 -12.67 -4.70
C ASP A 91 6.45 -11.42 -3.83
N LEU A 92 5.51 -11.13 -2.94
CA LEU A 92 5.58 -9.95 -2.09
C LEU A 92 4.90 -10.24 -0.74
N SER A 93 5.65 -10.08 0.33
CA SER A 93 5.20 -10.42 1.68
C SER A 93 5.44 -9.33 2.72
N ASP A 94 6.21 -8.28 2.38
CA ASP A 94 6.50 -7.16 3.28
C ASP A 94 6.44 -5.84 2.51
N ILE A 95 5.52 -4.94 2.91
CA ILE A 95 5.26 -3.68 2.22
C ILE A 95 5.29 -2.55 3.23
N GLN A 96 6.10 -1.54 2.96
CA GLN A 96 6.19 -0.34 3.78
C GLN A 96 6.00 0.91 2.94
N ALA A 97 5.09 1.77 3.38
CA ALA A 97 4.92 3.13 2.89
C ALA A 97 5.33 4.13 3.99
N SER A 98 6.08 5.17 3.64
CA SER A 98 6.55 6.20 4.57
C SER A 98 6.62 7.57 3.92
N GLN A 99 6.62 8.63 4.74
CA GLN A 99 6.82 10.02 4.28
C GLN A 99 5.78 10.46 3.22
N GLY A 100 4.50 10.17 3.50
CA GLY A 100 3.39 10.56 2.63
C GLY A 100 3.30 9.79 1.32
N SER A 101 4.03 8.68 1.14
CA SER A 101 3.91 7.82 -0.04
C SER A 101 2.58 7.06 -0.06
N GLU A 102 2.16 6.65 -1.26
CA GLU A 102 0.93 5.90 -1.47
C GLU A 102 1.20 4.60 -2.23
N ILE A 103 0.64 3.49 -1.74
CA ILE A 103 0.75 2.18 -2.39
C ILE A 103 -0.65 1.63 -2.62
N THR A 104 -0.96 1.32 -3.88
CA THR A 104 -2.22 0.70 -4.28
C THR A 104 -1.97 -0.60 -5.03
N SER A 105 -2.95 -1.52 -5.01
CA SER A 105 -2.93 -2.71 -5.86
C SER A 105 -4.30 -2.91 -6.52
N ARG A 106 -4.31 -3.26 -7.80
CA ARG A 106 -5.54 -3.68 -8.51
C ARG A 106 -5.84 -5.13 -8.27
N ASP A 107 -4.79 -5.94 -8.23
CA ASP A 107 -4.90 -7.38 -8.07
C ASP A 107 -5.05 -7.76 -6.60
N VAL A 108 -5.64 -8.91 -6.34
CA VAL A 108 -5.71 -9.49 -5.01
C VAL A 108 -4.33 -10.04 -4.65
N LEU A 109 -3.66 -9.46 -3.66
CA LEU A 109 -2.38 -9.98 -3.18
C LEU A 109 -2.59 -11.23 -2.36
N LYS A 110 -1.95 -12.34 -2.80
CA LYS A 110 -2.06 -13.67 -2.17
C LYS A 110 -0.71 -14.11 -1.63
N THR A 111 -0.67 -14.40 -0.34
CA THR A 111 0.51 -14.95 0.32
C THR A 111 0.11 -15.65 1.63
N ASN A 112 1.02 -16.44 2.22
CA ASN A 112 0.75 -17.02 3.53
C ASN A 112 0.85 -15.99 4.66
N LEU A 113 1.85 -15.11 4.61
CA LEU A 113 2.07 -14.06 5.59
C LEU A 113 2.31 -12.73 4.88
N LEU A 114 1.50 -11.73 5.20
CA LEU A 114 1.67 -10.36 4.71
C LEU A 114 1.94 -9.42 5.88
N LYS A 115 2.99 -8.60 5.74
CA LYS A 115 3.31 -7.52 6.66
C LYS A 115 3.12 -6.18 5.96
N LEU A 116 2.33 -5.30 6.55
CA LEU A 116 2.08 -3.96 6.05
C LEU A 116 2.48 -2.92 7.11
N THR A 117 3.22 -1.91 6.69
CA THR A 117 3.61 -0.81 7.57
C THR A 117 3.35 0.54 6.88
N ALA A 118 2.52 1.39 7.48
CA ALA A 118 2.27 2.75 7.02
C ALA A 118 2.75 3.76 8.07
N ASN A 119 3.67 4.65 7.69
CA ASN A 119 4.27 5.64 8.56
C ASN A 119 4.14 7.05 8.01
N GLU A 120 4.11 8.05 8.90
CA GLU A 120 4.33 9.45 8.54
C GLU A 120 3.36 9.95 7.43
N GLY A 121 2.05 9.74 7.67
CA GLY A 121 1.00 10.19 6.76
C GLY A 121 0.93 9.46 5.42
N SER A 122 1.58 8.29 5.29
CA SER A 122 1.50 7.46 4.09
C SER A 122 0.21 6.64 4.05
N LYS A 123 -0.12 6.12 2.85
CA LYS A 123 -1.32 5.32 2.62
C LYS A 123 -0.99 4.00 1.92
N ILE A 124 -1.61 2.91 2.38
CA ILE A 124 -1.61 1.60 1.71
C ILE A 124 -3.08 1.21 1.49
N GLN A 125 -3.46 0.93 0.25
CA GLN A 125 -4.81 0.49 -0.10
C GLN A 125 -4.74 -0.70 -1.06
N MET A 126 -5.30 -1.86 -0.65
CA MET A 126 -5.26 -3.06 -1.47
C MET A 126 -6.31 -4.09 -1.09
N LYS A 127 -6.49 -5.08 -1.98
CA LYS A 127 -7.27 -6.28 -1.71
C LYS A 127 -6.32 -7.45 -1.42
N VAL A 128 -6.63 -8.23 -0.37
CA VAL A 128 -5.78 -9.31 0.09
C VAL A 128 -6.55 -10.63 0.26
N ASP A 129 -5.83 -11.74 0.09
CA ASP A 129 -6.32 -13.09 0.41
C ASP A 129 -5.14 -13.87 1.01
N VAL A 130 -5.03 -13.82 2.34
CA VAL A 130 -3.84 -14.27 3.07
C VAL A 130 -4.21 -15.10 4.31
N LYS A 131 -3.30 -15.95 4.78
CA LYS A 131 -3.54 -16.68 6.03
C LYS A 131 -3.25 -15.84 7.26
N GLN A 132 -2.16 -15.09 7.24
CA GLN A 132 -1.76 -14.23 8.34
C GLN A 132 -1.45 -12.82 7.84
N LEU A 133 -2.01 -11.82 8.52
CA LEU A 133 -1.85 -10.40 8.24
C LEU A 133 -1.32 -9.68 9.47
N ASN A 134 -0.20 -8.98 9.31
CA ASN A 134 0.36 -8.10 10.33
C ASN A 134 0.35 -6.66 9.81
N VAL A 135 -0.42 -5.78 10.45
CA VAL A 135 -0.52 -4.37 10.06
C VAL A 135 0.00 -3.47 11.16
N ARG A 136 0.85 -2.54 10.80
CA ARG A 136 1.34 -1.50 11.70
C ARG A 136 1.18 -0.12 11.08
N GLY A 137 0.50 0.76 11.80
CA GLY A 137 0.38 2.17 11.45
C GLY A 137 1.04 3.05 12.51
N ASN A 138 1.82 4.05 12.10
CA ASN A 138 2.43 5.03 12.98
C ASN A 138 2.32 6.45 12.43
N SER A 139 2.24 7.45 13.32
CA SER A 139 2.34 8.87 12.94
C SER A 139 1.40 9.27 11.78
N GLY A 140 0.11 8.94 11.92
CA GLY A 140 -0.91 9.28 10.93
C GLY A 140 -0.90 8.41 9.66
N GLY A 141 -0.14 7.31 9.61
CA GLY A 141 -0.20 6.35 8.50
C GLY A 141 -1.58 5.69 8.39
N GLU A 142 -2.04 5.43 7.18
CA GLU A 142 -3.35 4.85 6.89
C GLU A 142 -3.20 3.53 6.11
N VAL A 143 -3.94 2.50 6.54
CA VAL A 143 -4.03 1.22 5.82
C VAL A 143 -5.50 0.89 5.62
N GLU A 144 -5.89 0.68 4.37
CA GLU A 144 -7.26 0.32 3.96
C GLU A 144 -7.21 -1.01 3.20
N LEU A 145 -7.89 -2.03 3.73
CA LEU A 145 -7.88 -3.37 3.17
C LEU A 145 -9.28 -3.91 2.95
N SER A 146 -9.41 -4.73 1.91
CA SER A 146 -10.58 -5.57 1.69
C SER A 146 -10.15 -7.01 1.37
N GLY A 147 -11.08 -7.96 1.46
CA GLY A 147 -10.84 -9.38 1.18
C GLY A 147 -10.75 -10.23 2.43
N ASN A 148 -9.78 -11.15 2.53
CA ASN A 148 -9.73 -12.13 3.61
C ASN A 148 -8.33 -12.24 4.23
N ALA A 149 -8.30 -12.39 5.57
CA ALA A 149 -7.08 -12.73 6.29
C ALA A 149 -7.46 -13.52 7.56
N ASP A 150 -7.19 -14.83 7.59
CA ASP A 150 -7.68 -15.72 8.66
C ASP A 150 -7.26 -15.22 10.05
N ILE A 151 -6.00 -14.84 10.20
CA ILE A 151 -5.41 -14.35 11.45
C ILE A 151 -4.88 -12.93 11.21
N GLN A 152 -5.35 -11.96 12.01
CA GLN A 152 -4.93 -10.57 11.89
C GLN A 152 -4.30 -10.06 13.18
N GLU A 153 -3.13 -9.42 13.07
CA GLU A 153 -2.51 -8.64 14.13
C GLU A 153 -2.37 -7.18 13.67
N ILE A 154 -3.10 -6.27 14.34
CA ILE A 154 -3.21 -4.88 13.94
C ILE A 154 -2.76 -3.97 15.07
N VAL A 155 -1.81 -3.07 14.80
CA VAL A 155 -1.30 -2.10 15.77
C VAL A 155 -1.30 -0.70 15.16
N MET A 156 -2.15 0.20 15.71
CA MET A 156 -2.26 1.59 15.27
C MET A 156 -1.78 2.53 16.36
N ASN A 157 -0.76 3.33 16.06
CA ASN A 157 -0.11 4.24 17.00
C ASN A 157 -0.17 5.70 16.50
N SER A 158 -0.24 6.65 17.44
CA SER A 158 -0.03 8.08 17.16
C SER A 158 -0.89 8.60 15.99
N GLY A 159 -2.21 8.42 16.13
CA GLY A 159 -3.19 8.91 15.15
C GLY A 159 -3.27 8.11 13.83
N ALA A 160 -2.59 6.98 13.72
CA ALA A 160 -2.69 6.10 12.55
C ALA A 160 -4.09 5.47 12.43
N LYS A 161 -4.47 5.08 11.21
CA LYS A 161 -5.80 4.55 10.90
C LYS A 161 -5.72 3.22 10.18
N TYR A 162 -6.59 2.31 10.56
CA TYR A 162 -6.85 1.06 9.85
C TYR A 162 -8.34 0.97 9.50
N LYS A 163 -8.63 0.74 8.23
CA LYS A 163 -9.96 0.45 7.70
C LYS A 163 -9.95 -0.96 7.14
N GLY A 164 -10.48 -1.88 7.87
CA GLY A 164 -10.53 -3.29 7.54
C GLY A 164 -11.88 -3.94 7.88
N ASP A 165 -12.94 -3.15 7.90
CA ASP A 165 -14.32 -3.63 8.03
C ASP A 165 -14.75 -4.51 6.85
N ASP A 166 -14.15 -4.30 5.65
CA ASP A 166 -14.30 -5.14 4.46
C ASP A 166 -13.20 -6.23 4.32
N ASN A 167 -12.33 -6.40 5.33
CA ASN A 167 -11.29 -7.43 5.35
C ASN A 167 -11.64 -8.50 6.40
N GLU A 168 -12.32 -9.56 5.95
CA GLU A 168 -12.84 -10.58 6.85
C GLU A 168 -11.71 -11.35 7.57
N GLY A 169 -11.82 -11.47 8.89
CA GLY A 169 -10.91 -12.21 9.75
C GLY A 169 -11.63 -13.25 10.61
N GLU A 170 -10.98 -14.38 10.86
CA GLU A 170 -11.46 -15.34 11.84
C GLU A 170 -11.03 -14.94 13.26
N ASN A 171 -9.74 -14.69 13.45
CA ASN A 171 -9.13 -14.35 14.73
C ASN A 171 -8.39 -13.03 14.60
N VAL A 172 -8.85 -12.00 15.29
CA VAL A 172 -8.32 -10.66 15.18
C VAL A 172 -7.78 -10.16 16.51
N SER A 173 -6.51 -9.76 16.51
CA SER A 173 -5.89 -9.02 17.63
C SER A 173 -5.66 -7.58 17.19
N VAL A 174 -6.28 -6.62 17.87
CA VAL A 174 -6.16 -5.21 17.52
C VAL A 174 -5.75 -4.37 18.71
N THR A 175 -4.71 -3.58 18.56
CA THR A 175 -4.20 -2.65 19.56
C THR A 175 -4.15 -1.25 19.00
N VAL A 176 -4.78 -0.32 19.68
CA VAL A 176 -4.77 1.10 19.34
C VAL A 176 -4.13 1.89 20.48
N ASN A 177 -3.13 2.71 20.15
CA ASN A 177 -2.42 3.53 21.12
C ASN A 177 -2.41 5.01 20.69
N ALA A 178 -2.39 5.92 21.66
CA ALA A 178 -2.18 7.35 21.45
C ALA A 178 -3.04 7.95 20.30
N GLY A 179 -4.36 7.77 20.39
CA GLY A 179 -5.34 8.39 19.49
C GLY A 179 -5.47 7.74 18.11
N GLY A 180 -4.93 6.55 17.88
CA GLY A 180 -5.16 5.80 16.66
C GLY A 180 -6.62 5.36 16.49
N ASN A 181 -6.99 4.88 15.31
CA ASN A 181 -8.31 4.34 15.00
C ASN A 181 -8.18 3.02 14.21
N ALA A 182 -9.06 2.07 14.51
CA ALA A 182 -9.13 0.82 13.76
C ALA A 182 -10.59 0.36 13.60
N GLU A 183 -10.93 0.00 12.38
CA GLU A 183 -12.16 -0.69 12.01
C GLU A 183 -11.77 -2.10 11.56
N VAL A 184 -12.30 -3.13 12.23
CA VAL A 184 -11.93 -4.53 11.98
C VAL A 184 -13.17 -5.41 11.83
N TYR A 185 -13.04 -6.47 11.05
CA TYR A 185 -14.07 -7.52 10.98
C TYR A 185 -13.53 -8.82 11.60
N ALA A 186 -14.27 -9.37 12.59
CA ALA A 186 -13.92 -10.62 13.24
C ALA A 186 -15.12 -11.57 13.28
N SER A 187 -14.93 -12.84 12.87
CA SER A 187 -16.00 -13.84 12.83
C SER A 187 -15.96 -14.84 13.98
N LYS A 188 -14.79 -15.20 14.53
CA LYS A 188 -14.64 -16.18 15.61
C LYS A 188 -14.20 -15.57 16.93
N ALA A 189 -13.07 -14.86 16.94
CA ALA A 189 -12.48 -14.29 18.14
C ALA A 189 -11.89 -12.90 17.89
N VAL A 190 -12.04 -12.01 18.88
CA VAL A 190 -11.38 -10.70 18.87
C VAL A 190 -10.72 -10.41 20.23
N ASN A 191 -9.47 -9.94 20.17
CA ASN A 191 -8.75 -9.35 21.29
C ASN A 191 -8.49 -7.88 20.96
N ALA A 192 -9.18 -6.96 21.63
CA ALA A 192 -9.13 -5.54 21.34
C ALA A 192 -8.61 -4.74 22.53
N THR A 193 -7.53 -4.00 22.33
CA THR A 193 -6.93 -3.17 23.37
C THR A 193 -6.80 -1.72 22.90
N VAL A 194 -7.34 -0.78 23.69
CA VAL A 194 -7.10 0.67 23.52
C VAL A 194 -6.29 1.21 24.68
N ARG A 195 -5.22 1.98 24.38
CA ARG A 195 -4.37 2.66 25.36
C ARG A 195 -4.20 4.14 25.01
N ALA A 196 -4.38 5.01 25.98
CA ALA A 196 -4.19 6.46 25.83
C ALA A 196 -5.04 7.08 24.71
N GLY A 197 -6.35 6.83 24.74
CA GLY A 197 -7.32 7.32 23.74
C GLY A 197 -7.31 6.53 22.43
N GLY A 198 -8.21 6.89 21.52
CA GLY A 198 -8.42 6.22 20.25
C GLY A 198 -9.71 5.41 20.20
N ARG A 199 -9.97 4.76 19.07
CA ARG A 199 -11.21 4.03 18.79
C ARG A 199 -10.93 2.71 18.10
N ILE A 200 -11.67 1.67 18.50
CA ILE A 200 -11.77 0.41 17.78
C ILE A 200 -13.26 0.14 17.50
N GLU A 201 -13.61 -0.05 16.24
CA GLU A 201 -14.92 -0.54 15.81
C GLU A 201 -14.77 -1.99 15.32
N ILE A 202 -15.60 -2.88 15.87
CA ILE A 202 -15.52 -4.31 15.60
C ILE A 202 -16.81 -4.72 14.88
N HIS A 203 -16.67 -5.09 13.61
CA HIS A 203 -17.72 -5.64 12.77
C HIS A 203 -17.72 -7.18 12.85
N GLY A 204 -18.82 -7.80 12.39
CA GLY A 204 -19.03 -9.22 12.55
C GLY A 204 -19.61 -9.57 13.93
N ASN A 205 -19.69 -10.84 14.25
CA ASN A 205 -20.27 -11.31 15.51
C ASN A 205 -19.38 -12.38 16.17
N PRO A 206 -18.14 -12.02 16.61
CA PRO A 206 -17.23 -12.98 17.23
C PRO A 206 -17.81 -13.53 18.54
N LYS A 207 -17.70 -14.85 18.72
CA LYS A 207 -18.17 -15.52 19.94
C LYS A 207 -17.24 -15.27 21.13
N GLN A 208 -15.93 -15.14 20.87
CA GLN A 208 -14.93 -14.86 21.89
C GLN A 208 -14.51 -13.40 21.80
N ARG A 209 -14.69 -12.67 22.91
CA ARG A 209 -14.44 -11.22 22.99
C ARG A 209 -13.61 -10.92 24.23
N ASP A 210 -12.36 -10.51 24.01
CA ASP A 210 -11.48 -9.97 25.04
C ASP A 210 -11.21 -8.49 24.75
N VAL A 211 -11.69 -7.61 25.62
CA VAL A 211 -11.59 -6.17 25.41
C VAL A 211 -10.95 -5.47 26.61
N LYS A 212 -9.95 -4.63 26.34
CA LYS A 212 -9.23 -3.89 27.37
C LYS A 212 -9.11 -2.41 27.03
N LYS A 213 -9.48 -1.55 27.96
CA LYS A 213 -9.32 -0.09 27.89
C LYS A 213 -8.38 0.37 28.98
N VAL A 214 -7.34 1.12 28.59
CA VAL A 214 -6.35 1.69 29.52
C VAL A 214 -6.25 3.18 29.24
N VAL A 215 -6.64 4.02 30.19
CA VAL A 215 -6.64 5.49 30.07
C VAL A 215 -7.41 6.00 28.83
N GLY A 216 -8.73 5.89 28.90
CA GLY A 216 -9.66 6.41 27.89
C GLY A 216 -9.73 5.56 26.61
N GLY A 217 -10.46 6.07 25.63
CA GLY A 217 -10.71 5.41 24.36
C GLY A 217 -12.04 4.65 24.29
N VAL A 218 -12.40 4.23 23.08
CA VAL A 218 -13.69 3.64 22.75
C VAL A 218 -13.49 2.31 22.05
N ILE A 219 -14.23 1.27 22.46
CA ILE A 219 -14.35 -0.01 21.74
C ILE A 219 -15.84 -0.26 21.57
N GLU A 220 -16.27 -0.42 20.31
CA GLU A 220 -17.68 -0.62 19.93
C GLU A 220 -17.81 -1.85 19.03
N PHE A 221 -18.90 -2.60 19.23
CA PHE A 221 -19.34 -3.67 18.35
C PHE A 221 -20.48 -3.15 17.49
N LYS A 222 -20.39 -3.39 16.17
CA LYS A 222 -21.38 -2.98 15.16
C LYS A 222 -22.22 -4.17 14.70
#